data_99542434deee908e9ad3536717caab70
#
_entry.id   99542434deee908e9ad3536717caab70
#
_cell.length_a   1.000
_cell.length_b   1.000
_cell.length_c   1.000
_cell.angle_alpha   90.00
_cell.angle_beta   90.00
_cell.angle_gamma   90.00
#
_symmetry.space_group_name_H-M   'P 1'
#
loop_
_entity.id
_entity.type
_entity.pdbx_description
1 polymer ?
#
loop_
_entity_poly.entity_id
_entity_poly.type
_entity_poly.pdbx_seq_one_letter_code
_entity_poly.pdbx_strand_id
1 'polypeptide(L)'
;IMAVHGGNAEVLNYLIENNASIESNESGHTALHAAVLRGNLAAVKVLIEHGANLEALLERPTPVRRQSTDYNFHDALLGATPLWLAARFAEPQIMEALIKAGADPTVTNSMSYPAQRRGENFIKDEGEINLLMAAVGMGHWRLRMSWGTPERRSGQLQNKESLIFDTVSAALEAGVPINSTDAEGQTTLAFAKQRNYPSVITLLEAAGAN
;
A
#
# COMPACT_ATOMS: atom_id res chain seq x y z
N ILE A 1 9.53 -11.87 -10.03
CA ILE A 1 8.68 -10.72 -10.36
C ILE A 1 7.79 -11.00 -11.57
N MET A 2 8.30 -11.43 -12.72
CA MET A 2 7.51 -11.64 -13.95
C MET A 2 6.34 -12.63 -13.76
N ALA A 3 6.53 -13.74 -13.04
CA ALA A 3 5.47 -14.70 -12.73
C ALA A 3 4.34 -14.06 -11.90
N VAL A 4 4.69 -13.17 -10.97
CA VAL A 4 3.71 -12.41 -10.17
C VAL A 4 2.86 -11.49 -11.06
N HIS A 5 3.49 -10.81 -12.02
CA HIS A 5 2.77 -9.98 -12.99
C HIS A 5 1.83 -10.81 -13.89
N GLY A 6 2.19 -12.05 -14.19
CA GLY A 6 1.33 -12.99 -14.90
C GLY A 6 0.12 -13.49 -14.11
N GLY A 7 0.09 -13.26 -12.80
CA GLY A 7 -1.05 -13.56 -11.93
C GLY A 7 -1.23 -15.04 -11.56
N ASN A 8 -0.31 -15.92 -11.95
CA ASN A 8 -0.41 -17.36 -11.70
C ASN A 8 0.45 -17.78 -10.49
N ALA A 9 -0.20 -18.04 -9.35
CA ALA A 9 0.47 -18.45 -8.12
C ALA A 9 1.13 -19.85 -8.21
N GLU A 10 0.59 -20.76 -9.00
CA GLU A 10 1.18 -22.10 -9.20
C GLU A 10 2.51 -22.00 -9.95
N VAL A 11 2.57 -21.17 -11.00
CA VAL A 11 3.81 -20.90 -11.74
C VAL A 11 4.83 -20.21 -10.82
N LEU A 12 4.37 -19.29 -9.97
CA LEU A 12 5.25 -18.65 -8.99
C LEU A 12 5.84 -19.68 -8.03
N ASN A 13 5.02 -20.55 -7.44
CA ASN A 13 5.47 -21.62 -6.54
C ASN A 13 6.47 -22.55 -7.23
N TYR A 14 6.13 -23.03 -8.44
CA TYR A 14 7.04 -23.89 -9.22
C TYR A 14 8.41 -23.24 -9.47
N LEU A 15 8.44 -21.94 -9.80
CA LEU A 15 9.70 -21.24 -10.02
C LEU A 15 10.53 -21.12 -8.74
N ILE A 16 9.88 -20.87 -7.59
CA ILE A 16 10.56 -20.77 -6.29
C ILE A 16 11.15 -22.14 -5.90
N GLU A 17 10.39 -23.22 -6.04
CA GLU A 17 10.85 -24.59 -5.80
C GLU A 17 12.03 -24.99 -6.71
N ASN A 18 12.15 -24.33 -7.87
CA ASN A 18 13.29 -24.46 -8.78
C ASN A 18 14.36 -23.35 -8.61
N ASN A 19 14.51 -22.84 -7.39
CA ASN A 19 15.54 -21.90 -6.96
C ASN A 19 15.46 -20.50 -7.60
N ALA A 20 14.28 -20.04 -8.04
CA ALA A 20 14.11 -18.64 -8.41
C ALA A 20 14.24 -17.75 -7.16
N SER A 21 15.05 -16.70 -7.25
CA SER A 21 15.20 -15.74 -6.16
C SER A 21 13.92 -14.96 -5.91
N ILE A 22 13.42 -14.99 -4.65
CA ILE A 22 12.25 -14.22 -4.19
C ILE A 22 12.64 -12.80 -3.79
N GLU A 23 13.90 -12.59 -3.36
CA GLU A 23 14.41 -11.31 -2.86
C GLU A 23 15.12 -10.45 -3.92
N SER A 24 15.08 -10.87 -5.18
CA SER A 24 15.65 -10.02 -6.25
C SER A 24 14.90 -8.69 -6.32
N ASN A 25 15.64 -7.59 -6.12
CA ASN A 25 15.14 -6.22 -6.16
C ASN A 25 15.84 -5.36 -7.25
N GLU A 26 16.45 -5.97 -8.23
CA GLU A 26 17.15 -5.26 -9.32
C GLU A 26 16.28 -4.20 -10.03
N SER A 27 14.96 -4.39 -10.01
CA SER A 27 13.97 -3.42 -10.50
C SER A 27 13.59 -2.33 -9.48
N GLY A 28 14.14 -2.40 -8.24
CA GLY A 28 13.82 -1.51 -7.13
C GLY A 28 12.63 -1.96 -6.28
N HIS A 29 12.07 -3.13 -6.56
CA HIS A 29 10.97 -3.75 -5.81
C HIS A 29 11.09 -5.27 -5.84
N THR A 30 10.65 -5.92 -4.77
CA THR A 30 10.64 -7.39 -4.66
C THR A 30 9.40 -8.00 -5.32
N ALA A 31 9.37 -9.33 -5.42
CA ALA A 31 8.18 -10.06 -5.87
C ALA A 31 6.97 -9.78 -4.96
N LEU A 32 7.19 -9.59 -3.65
CA LEU A 32 6.12 -9.29 -2.69
C LEU A 32 5.49 -7.91 -2.95
N HIS A 33 6.29 -6.86 -3.20
CA HIS A 33 5.78 -5.56 -3.64
C HIS A 33 4.91 -5.67 -4.90
N ALA A 34 5.38 -6.44 -5.89
CA ALA A 34 4.64 -6.65 -7.13
C ALA A 34 3.32 -7.40 -6.89
N ALA A 35 3.29 -8.38 -5.97
CA ALA A 35 2.07 -9.13 -5.60
C ALA A 35 1.04 -8.21 -4.93
N VAL A 36 1.48 -7.35 -4.02
CA VAL A 36 0.62 -6.34 -3.37
C VAL A 36 0.08 -5.35 -4.40
N LEU A 37 0.94 -4.79 -5.26
CA LEU A 37 0.52 -3.86 -6.32
C LEU A 37 -0.55 -4.48 -7.22
N ARG A 38 -0.48 -5.78 -7.47
CA ARG A 38 -1.45 -6.54 -8.27
C ARG A 38 -2.71 -6.92 -7.52
N GLY A 39 -2.76 -6.79 -6.19
CA GLY A 39 -3.83 -7.32 -5.35
C GLY A 39 -3.91 -8.85 -5.42
N ASN A 40 -2.78 -9.51 -5.65
CA ASN A 40 -2.74 -10.96 -5.83
C ASN A 40 -2.47 -11.66 -4.49
N LEU A 41 -3.54 -11.88 -3.71
CA LEU A 41 -3.45 -12.53 -2.41
C LEU A 41 -2.83 -13.95 -2.49
N ALA A 42 -3.10 -14.69 -3.56
CA ALA A 42 -2.54 -16.04 -3.72
C ALA A 42 -1.02 -15.98 -3.86
N ALA A 43 -0.50 -15.06 -4.67
CA ALA A 43 0.94 -14.85 -4.81
C ALA A 43 1.57 -14.33 -3.50
N VAL A 44 0.89 -13.44 -2.76
CA VAL A 44 1.35 -12.98 -1.44
C VAL A 44 1.52 -14.14 -0.48
N LYS A 45 0.52 -15.04 -0.39
CA LYS A 45 0.59 -16.22 0.48
C LYS A 45 1.76 -17.15 0.12
N VAL A 46 1.93 -17.46 -1.16
CA VAL A 46 3.07 -18.27 -1.63
C VAL A 46 4.41 -17.62 -1.24
N LEU A 47 4.56 -16.31 -1.44
CA LEU A 47 5.79 -15.60 -1.08
C LEU A 47 6.05 -15.61 0.43
N ILE A 48 5.03 -15.43 1.26
CA ILE A 48 5.12 -15.53 2.73
C ILE A 48 5.55 -16.95 3.15
N GLU A 49 4.94 -17.99 2.59
CA GLU A 49 5.26 -19.39 2.88
C GLU A 49 6.72 -19.74 2.56
N HIS A 50 7.30 -19.10 1.56
CA HIS A 50 8.70 -19.25 1.18
C HIS A 50 9.65 -18.23 1.85
N GLY A 51 9.19 -17.50 2.86
CA GLY A 51 10.02 -16.64 3.70
C GLY A 51 10.42 -15.31 3.05
N ALA A 52 9.57 -14.73 2.21
CA ALA A 52 9.81 -13.40 1.65
C ALA A 52 9.99 -12.36 2.75
N ASN A 53 10.93 -11.43 2.56
CA ASN A 53 11.17 -10.32 3.47
C ASN A 53 9.95 -9.37 3.50
N LEU A 54 9.24 -9.36 4.63
CA LEU A 54 8.02 -8.56 4.82
C LEU A 54 8.32 -7.06 4.98
N GLU A 55 9.56 -6.73 5.40
CA GLU A 55 10.01 -5.36 5.65
C GLU A 55 10.91 -4.81 4.52
N ALA A 56 10.93 -5.47 3.38
CA ALA A 56 11.65 -4.95 2.21
C ALA A 56 11.11 -3.57 1.83
N LEU A 57 12.01 -2.63 1.55
CA LEU A 57 11.63 -1.27 1.16
C LEU A 57 11.56 -1.15 -0.37
N LEU A 58 10.60 -0.38 -0.84
CA LEU A 58 10.55 0.02 -2.25
C LEU A 58 11.69 1.03 -2.53
N GLU A 59 12.69 0.63 -3.31
CA GLU A 59 13.91 1.41 -3.51
C GLU A 59 13.87 2.33 -4.75
N ARG A 60 13.12 1.96 -5.77
CA ARG A 60 13.03 2.72 -7.02
C ARG A 60 11.60 2.71 -7.58
N PRO A 61 11.16 3.83 -8.15
CA PRO A 61 9.87 3.91 -8.83
C PRO A 61 9.92 3.13 -10.15
N THR A 62 8.76 2.83 -10.70
CA THR A 62 8.69 2.25 -12.04
C THR A 62 9.15 3.28 -13.07
N PRO A 63 10.12 2.96 -13.96
CA PRO A 63 10.59 3.90 -14.96
C PRO A 63 9.46 4.44 -15.84
N VAL A 64 9.43 5.75 -16.07
CA VAL A 64 8.37 6.45 -16.82
C VAL A 64 8.06 5.80 -18.19
N ARG A 65 9.07 5.28 -18.89
CA ARG A 65 8.91 4.61 -20.18
C ARG A 65 8.24 3.24 -20.12
N ARG A 66 8.07 2.69 -18.91
CA ARG A 66 7.44 1.37 -18.65
C ARG A 66 6.16 1.49 -17.81
N GLN A 67 5.71 2.72 -17.57
CA GLN A 67 4.48 2.93 -16.83
C GLN A 67 3.30 2.49 -17.70
N SER A 68 2.63 1.43 -17.23
CA SER A 68 1.25 1.17 -17.65
C SER A 68 0.32 1.99 -16.77
N THR A 69 -0.87 2.31 -17.25
CA THR A 69 -1.87 3.04 -16.45
C THR A 69 -2.30 2.29 -15.19
N ASP A 70 -1.99 1.00 -15.08
CA ASP A 70 -2.59 0.11 -14.10
C ASP A 70 -1.61 -0.46 -13.05
N TYR A 71 -0.30 -0.47 -13.31
CA TYR A 71 0.67 -1.16 -12.44
C TYR A 71 2.04 -0.49 -12.49
N ASN A 72 2.24 0.53 -11.70
CA ASN A 72 3.55 1.13 -11.52
C ASN A 72 3.73 1.68 -10.09
N PHE A 73 4.94 1.88 -9.64
CA PHE A 73 5.26 2.52 -8.37
C PHE A 73 5.66 3.97 -8.63
N HIS A 74 4.96 4.89 -8.02
CA HIS A 74 5.27 6.33 -8.08
C HIS A 74 6.40 6.69 -7.11
N ASP A 75 7.13 7.78 -7.39
CA ASP A 75 8.20 8.28 -6.52
C ASP A 75 7.75 8.49 -5.07
N ALA A 76 6.52 8.92 -4.85
CA ALA A 76 5.94 9.10 -3.52
C ALA A 76 5.75 7.80 -2.71
N LEU A 77 5.95 6.64 -3.30
CA LEU A 77 5.88 5.34 -2.62
C LEU A 77 7.26 4.79 -2.23
N LEU A 78 8.33 5.51 -2.54
CA LEU A 78 9.68 5.12 -2.14
C LEU A 78 9.76 4.95 -0.62
N GLY A 79 10.46 3.91 -0.18
CA GLY A 79 10.56 3.55 1.23
C GLY A 79 9.35 2.79 1.80
N ALA A 80 8.29 2.57 1.02
CA ALA A 80 7.14 1.81 1.50
C ALA A 80 7.47 0.31 1.62
N THR A 81 6.97 -0.31 2.70
CA THR A 81 6.95 -1.76 2.87
C THR A 81 5.75 -2.39 2.14
N PRO A 82 5.73 -3.71 1.89
CA PRO A 82 4.57 -4.41 1.37
C PRO A 82 3.30 -4.17 2.20
N LEU A 83 3.41 -4.15 3.54
CA LEU A 83 2.27 -3.89 4.43
C LEU A 83 1.72 -2.47 4.26
N TRP A 84 2.59 -1.47 4.22
CA TRP A 84 2.19 -0.08 4.00
C TRP A 84 1.50 0.10 2.63
N LEU A 85 2.03 -0.55 1.58
CA LEU A 85 1.41 -0.54 0.26
C LEU A 85 0.03 -1.23 0.26
N ALA A 86 -0.14 -2.34 1.00
CA ALA A 86 -1.42 -3.02 1.12
C ALA A 86 -2.48 -2.09 1.75
N ALA A 87 -2.12 -1.35 2.81
CA ALA A 87 -2.99 -0.33 3.38
C ALA A 87 -3.30 0.78 2.37
N ARG A 88 -2.29 1.29 1.68
CA ARG A 88 -2.42 2.37 0.69
C ARG A 88 -3.32 2.02 -0.49
N PHE A 89 -3.31 0.77 -0.92
CA PHE A 89 -4.12 0.27 -2.04
C PHE A 89 -5.47 -0.28 -1.62
N ALA A 90 -5.80 -0.22 -0.33
CA ALA A 90 -7.02 -0.78 0.27
C ALA A 90 -7.19 -2.27 -0.09
N GLU A 91 -6.18 -3.07 0.25
CA GLU A 91 -6.14 -4.52 0.09
C GLU A 91 -6.23 -5.22 1.47
N PRO A 92 -7.40 -5.21 2.13
CA PRO A 92 -7.52 -5.66 3.53
C PRO A 92 -7.08 -7.10 3.73
N GLN A 93 -7.42 -8.02 2.83
CA GLN A 93 -7.04 -9.42 2.93
C GLN A 93 -5.53 -9.65 2.81
N ILE A 94 -4.84 -8.85 1.99
CA ILE A 94 -3.39 -8.87 1.88
C ILE A 94 -2.76 -8.31 3.15
N MET A 95 -3.31 -7.20 3.66
CA MET A 95 -2.87 -6.57 4.90
C MET A 95 -2.96 -7.55 6.08
N GLU A 96 -4.11 -8.22 6.25
CA GLU A 96 -4.30 -9.25 7.27
C GLU A 96 -3.29 -10.41 7.13
N ALA A 97 -3.04 -10.89 5.90
CA ALA A 97 -2.08 -11.96 5.65
C ALA A 97 -0.66 -11.55 6.04
N LEU A 98 -0.24 -10.31 5.74
CA LEU A 98 1.07 -9.77 6.09
C LEU A 98 1.22 -9.57 7.61
N ILE A 99 0.22 -9.00 8.29
CA ILE A 99 0.21 -8.83 9.74
C ILE A 99 0.28 -10.19 10.44
N LYS A 100 -0.52 -11.16 10.00
CA LYS A 100 -0.48 -12.54 10.54
C LYS A 100 0.86 -13.21 10.34
N ALA A 101 1.58 -12.88 9.29
CA ALA A 101 2.93 -13.40 9.02
C ALA A 101 4.02 -12.69 9.85
N GLY A 102 3.68 -11.63 10.59
CA GLY A 102 4.60 -10.90 11.47
C GLY A 102 5.15 -9.59 10.89
N ALA A 103 4.52 -9.04 9.84
CA ALA A 103 4.88 -7.71 9.35
C ALA A 103 4.60 -6.64 10.42
N ASP A 104 5.49 -5.66 10.56
CA ASP A 104 5.40 -4.60 11.57
C ASP A 104 4.28 -3.60 11.23
N PRO A 105 3.20 -3.51 12.06
CA PRO A 105 2.11 -2.59 11.81
C PRO A 105 2.45 -1.13 12.18
N THR A 106 3.59 -0.87 12.80
CA THR A 106 4.00 0.49 13.19
C THR A 106 4.72 1.25 12.06
N VAL A 107 4.90 0.61 10.89
CA VAL A 107 5.57 1.21 9.74
C VAL A 107 4.89 2.50 9.28
N THR A 108 5.70 3.47 8.90
CA THR A 108 5.28 4.75 8.32
C THR A 108 5.98 4.98 6.99
N ASN A 109 5.48 5.92 6.21
CA ASN A 109 6.14 6.42 5.01
C ASN A 109 5.92 7.93 4.90
N SER A 110 6.98 8.69 4.72
CA SER A 110 6.91 10.15 4.58
C SER A 110 6.35 10.60 3.23
N MET A 111 6.24 9.67 2.27
CA MET A 111 5.88 9.96 0.88
C MET A 111 6.75 11.09 0.29
N SER A 112 8.00 11.18 0.74
CA SER A 112 8.95 12.19 0.32
C SER A 112 9.44 11.94 -1.11
N TYR A 113 9.37 12.96 -1.96
CA TYR A 113 9.85 12.88 -3.34
C TYR A 113 10.18 14.28 -3.90
N PRO A 114 11.09 14.35 -4.90
CA PRO A 114 11.39 15.63 -5.56
C PRO A 114 10.15 16.20 -6.23
N ALA A 115 9.97 17.53 -6.14
CA ALA A 115 8.90 18.20 -6.86
C ALA A 115 9.03 17.98 -8.38
N GLN A 116 7.93 17.58 -9.01
CA GLN A 116 7.93 17.19 -10.42
C GLN A 116 7.72 18.37 -11.39
N ARG A 117 7.45 19.57 -10.87
CA ARG A 117 7.25 20.75 -11.74
C ARG A 117 8.58 21.32 -12.17
N ARG A 118 8.68 21.63 -13.46
CA ARG A 118 9.86 22.26 -14.05
C ARG A 118 10.14 23.59 -13.34
N GLY A 119 11.31 23.70 -12.68
CA GLY A 119 11.73 24.88 -11.90
C GLY A 119 11.47 24.82 -10.39
N GLU A 120 10.89 23.74 -9.87
CA GLU A 120 10.72 23.52 -8.43
C GLU A 120 11.83 22.58 -7.93
N ASN A 121 12.73 23.09 -7.09
CA ASN A 121 13.81 22.31 -6.46
C ASN A 121 13.51 22.05 -4.97
N PHE A 122 12.33 21.58 -4.65
CA PHE A 122 12.01 21.19 -3.29
C PHE A 122 11.56 19.72 -3.22
N ILE A 123 11.77 19.12 -2.05
CA ILE A 123 11.28 17.80 -1.74
C ILE A 123 9.91 17.97 -1.08
N LYS A 124 8.91 17.26 -1.58
CA LYS A 124 7.65 17.10 -0.84
C LYS A 124 7.84 16.07 0.25
N ASP A 125 7.30 16.38 1.41
CA ASP A 125 7.25 15.50 2.57
C ASP A 125 5.87 15.65 3.21
N GLU A 126 5.11 14.55 3.21
CA GLU A 126 3.75 14.53 3.77
C GLU A 126 3.77 14.18 5.27
N GLY A 127 4.96 14.00 5.87
CA GLY A 127 5.16 13.56 7.25
C GLY A 127 5.02 12.06 7.42
N GLU A 128 4.87 11.61 8.64
CA GLU A 128 4.82 10.20 9.01
C GLU A 128 3.43 9.60 8.75
N ILE A 129 3.19 9.17 7.52
CA ILE A 129 1.92 8.54 7.11
C ILE A 129 1.89 7.09 7.60
N ASN A 130 1.12 6.79 8.64
CA ASN A 130 0.91 5.44 9.15
C ASN A 130 -0.13 4.64 8.32
N LEU A 131 -0.39 3.39 8.71
CA LEU A 131 -1.32 2.52 7.96
C LEU A 131 -2.75 3.05 7.92
N LEU A 132 -3.25 3.67 9.00
CA LEU A 132 -4.61 4.27 9.03
C LEU A 132 -4.72 5.42 8.04
N MET A 133 -3.75 6.32 8.05
CA MET A 133 -3.66 7.44 7.13
C MET A 133 -3.53 6.97 5.68
N ALA A 134 -2.66 5.96 5.44
CA ALA A 134 -2.49 5.35 4.13
C ALA A 134 -3.79 4.75 3.60
N ALA A 135 -4.55 4.03 4.44
CA ALA A 135 -5.81 3.37 4.09
C ALA A 135 -6.88 4.35 3.62
N VAL A 136 -7.09 5.47 4.33
CA VAL A 136 -8.02 6.51 3.89
C VAL A 136 -7.48 7.34 2.72
N GLY A 137 -6.18 7.18 2.43
CA GLY A 137 -5.47 7.78 1.31
C GLY A 137 -4.95 9.17 1.58
N MET A 138 -4.53 9.47 2.79
CA MET A 138 -3.76 10.68 3.09
C MET A 138 -2.44 10.70 2.33
N GLY A 139 -1.82 11.86 2.24
CA GLY A 139 -0.61 12.09 1.49
C GLY A 139 -0.89 12.37 0.02
N HIS A 140 0.02 11.97 -0.88
CA HIS A 140 -0.01 12.38 -2.28
C HIS A 140 -1.29 11.97 -3.01
N TRP A 141 -2.19 12.93 -3.24
CA TRP A 141 -3.55 12.72 -3.78
C TRP A 141 -3.60 12.12 -5.20
N ARG A 142 -2.59 12.40 -6.04
CA ARG A 142 -2.53 11.89 -7.42
C ARG A 142 -2.41 10.36 -7.50
N LEU A 143 -1.92 9.71 -6.45
CA LEU A 143 -1.86 8.26 -6.38
C LEU A 143 -3.25 7.61 -6.44
N ARG A 144 -4.31 8.36 -6.11
CA ARG A 144 -5.68 7.86 -6.19
C ARG A 144 -6.25 7.82 -7.59
N MET A 145 -5.77 8.68 -8.48
CA MET A 145 -6.41 8.88 -9.78
C MET A 145 -5.82 8.03 -10.90
N SER A 146 -4.56 7.60 -10.76
CA SER A 146 -3.83 6.93 -11.83
C SER A 146 -3.55 5.45 -11.59
N TRP A 147 -3.86 4.90 -10.42
CA TRP A 147 -3.28 3.63 -10.02
C TRP A 147 -4.30 2.72 -9.43
N GLY A 148 -4.44 1.62 -10.11
CA GLY A 148 -5.09 0.40 -9.70
C GLY A 148 -5.60 0.33 -8.28
N THR A 149 -6.52 1.24 -7.92
CA THR A 149 -7.35 0.99 -6.77
C THR A 149 -8.12 -0.30 -7.06
N PRO A 150 -8.49 -1.09 -6.05
CA PRO A 150 -9.31 -2.28 -6.26
C PRO A 150 -10.53 -2.03 -7.18
N GLU A 151 -11.06 -0.80 -7.16
CA GLU A 151 -12.18 -0.37 -7.99
C GLU A 151 -11.88 -0.39 -9.49
N ARG A 152 -10.68 0.02 -9.90
CA ARG A 152 -10.26 -0.06 -11.30
C ARG A 152 -9.99 -1.48 -11.75
N ARG A 153 -9.51 -2.34 -10.83
CA ARG A 153 -9.25 -3.75 -11.11
C ARG A 153 -10.52 -4.57 -11.21
N SER A 154 -11.54 -4.24 -10.42
CA SER A 154 -12.80 -5.00 -10.35
C SER A 154 -13.90 -4.46 -11.23
N GLY A 155 -13.75 -3.28 -11.83
CA GLY A 155 -14.85 -2.58 -12.53
C GLY A 155 -16.00 -2.14 -11.62
N GLN A 156 -15.83 -2.26 -10.29
CA GLN A 156 -16.85 -1.99 -9.29
C GLN A 156 -16.53 -0.71 -8.53
N LEU A 157 -17.00 0.41 -9.02
CA LEU A 157 -16.96 1.71 -8.32
C LEU A 157 -17.73 1.73 -6.99
N GLN A 158 -18.57 0.72 -6.73
CA GLN A 158 -19.54 0.72 -5.64
C GLN A 158 -19.00 0.27 -4.27
N ASN A 159 -17.82 -0.33 -4.18
CA ASN A 159 -17.29 -0.88 -2.92
C ASN A 159 -16.06 -0.19 -2.34
N LYS A 160 -15.79 1.05 -2.74
CA LYS A 160 -14.58 1.75 -2.29
C LYS A 160 -14.54 1.94 -0.79
N GLU A 161 -15.60 2.49 -0.24
CA GLU A 161 -15.67 2.79 1.18
C GLU A 161 -15.64 1.51 2.02
N SER A 162 -16.26 0.42 1.56
CA SER A 162 -16.18 -0.87 2.23
C SER A 162 -14.75 -1.39 2.32
N LEU A 163 -13.98 -1.34 1.23
CA LEU A 163 -12.57 -1.77 1.24
C LEU A 163 -11.70 -0.88 2.15
N ILE A 164 -11.95 0.43 2.16
CA ILE A 164 -11.29 1.35 3.09
C ILE A 164 -11.67 1.01 4.52
N PHE A 165 -12.96 0.78 4.80
CA PHE A 165 -13.46 0.38 6.11
C PHE A 165 -12.76 -0.88 6.62
N ASP A 166 -12.73 -1.94 5.81
CA ASP A 166 -12.08 -3.20 6.16
C ASP A 166 -10.58 -3.02 6.41
N THR A 167 -9.91 -2.19 5.58
CA THR A 167 -8.49 -1.87 5.75
C THR A 167 -8.22 -1.07 7.03
N VAL A 168 -9.05 -0.08 7.34
CA VAL A 168 -8.97 0.70 8.59
C VAL A 168 -9.24 -0.19 9.80
N SER A 169 -10.22 -1.10 9.72
CA SER A 169 -10.51 -2.08 10.78
C SER A 169 -9.28 -2.95 11.07
N ALA A 170 -8.67 -3.52 10.04
CA ALA A 170 -7.46 -4.34 10.18
C ALA A 170 -6.27 -3.54 10.80
N ALA A 171 -6.12 -2.26 10.43
CA ALA A 171 -5.09 -1.41 11.02
C ALA A 171 -5.36 -1.09 12.49
N LEU A 172 -6.61 -0.84 12.87
CA LEU A 172 -7.00 -0.62 14.27
C LEU A 172 -6.78 -1.89 15.13
N GLU A 173 -7.17 -3.04 14.62
CA GLU A 173 -6.96 -4.33 15.28
C GLU A 173 -5.47 -4.65 15.47
N ALA A 174 -4.62 -4.20 14.55
CA ALA A 174 -3.17 -4.29 14.65
C ALA A 174 -2.54 -3.28 15.64
N GLY A 175 -3.33 -2.39 16.24
CA GLY A 175 -2.87 -1.42 17.23
C GLY A 175 -2.19 -0.17 16.66
N VAL A 176 -2.44 0.18 15.42
CA VAL A 176 -1.88 1.39 14.80
C VAL A 176 -2.39 2.65 15.54
N PRO A 177 -1.50 3.62 15.88
CA PRO A 177 -1.89 4.82 16.60
C PRO A 177 -2.93 5.64 15.86
N ILE A 178 -4.11 5.85 16.49
CA ILE A 178 -5.31 6.41 15.84
C ILE A 178 -5.26 7.94 15.68
N ASN A 179 -4.62 8.65 16.61
CA ASN A 179 -4.59 10.11 16.65
C ASN A 179 -3.27 10.72 16.12
N SER A 180 -2.51 9.95 15.37
CA SER A 180 -1.34 10.47 14.67
C SER A 180 -1.75 11.51 13.62
N THR A 181 -0.85 12.45 13.34
CA THR A 181 -1.07 13.51 12.35
C THR A 181 0.00 13.47 11.25
N ASP A 182 -0.38 13.93 10.06
CA ASP A 182 0.57 14.18 8.97
C ASP A 182 1.37 15.49 9.21
N ALA A 183 2.18 15.90 8.23
CA ALA A 183 2.97 17.14 8.30
C ALA A 183 2.12 18.41 8.42
N GLU A 184 0.86 18.39 8.02
CA GLU A 184 -0.08 19.51 8.12
C GLU A 184 -0.90 19.47 9.41
N GLY A 185 -0.67 18.50 10.29
CA GLY A 185 -1.42 18.31 11.54
C GLY A 185 -2.79 17.67 11.34
N GLN A 186 -3.07 17.08 10.19
CA GLN A 186 -4.35 16.44 9.88
C GLN A 186 -4.38 15.01 10.41
N THR A 187 -5.47 14.64 11.12
CA THR A 187 -5.70 13.26 11.58
C THR A 187 -6.44 12.41 10.52
N THR A 188 -6.39 11.09 10.69
CA THR A 188 -7.16 10.15 9.85
C THR A 188 -8.67 10.46 9.90
N LEU A 189 -9.21 10.79 11.08
CA LEU A 189 -10.61 11.15 11.25
C LEU A 189 -10.98 12.44 10.50
N ALA A 190 -10.16 13.49 10.64
CA ALA A 190 -10.37 14.76 9.94
C ALA A 190 -10.40 14.54 8.42
N PHE A 191 -9.46 13.74 7.90
CA PHE A 191 -9.41 13.41 6.49
C PHE A 191 -10.61 12.56 6.03
N ALA A 192 -11.05 11.58 6.81
CA ALA A 192 -12.23 10.77 6.51
C ALA A 192 -13.49 11.65 6.44
N LYS A 193 -13.64 12.64 7.36
CA LYS A 193 -14.71 13.63 7.33
C LYS A 193 -14.66 14.49 6.06
N GLN A 194 -13.49 14.99 5.68
CA GLN A 194 -13.30 15.76 4.46
C GLN A 194 -13.68 14.96 3.20
N ARG A 195 -13.46 13.64 3.21
CA ARG A 195 -13.76 12.73 2.10
C ARG A 195 -15.16 12.17 2.09
N ASN A 196 -15.93 12.45 3.15
CA ASN A 196 -17.27 11.94 3.33
C ASN A 196 -17.33 10.39 3.27
N TYR A 197 -16.59 9.74 4.19
CA TYR A 197 -16.59 8.30 4.39
C TYR A 197 -17.38 7.95 5.68
N PRO A 198 -18.72 7.93 5.67
CA PRO A 198 -19.53 7.83 6.88
C PRO A 198 -19.27 6.56 7.70
N SER A 199 -19.09 5.41 7.08
CA SER A 199 -18.81 4.18 7.81
C SER A 199 -17.44 4.20 8.49
N VAL A 200 -16.41 4.75 7.81
CA VAL A 200 -15.07 4.92 8.36
C VAL A 200 -15.04 5.92 9.49
N ILE A 201 -15.78 7.03 9.38
CA ILE A 201 -15.91 8.02 10.43
C ILE A 201 -16.48 7.37 11.69
N THR A 202 -17.60 6.62 11.55
CA THR A 202 -18.23 5.91 12.67
C THR A 202 -17.26 4.93 13.33
N LEU A 203 -16.51 4.18 12.55
CA LEU A 203 -15.51 3.23 13.04
C LEU A 203 -14.40 3.94 13.84
N LEU A 204 -13.83 5.01 13.27
CA LEU A 204 -12.76 5.77 13.93
C LEU A 204 -13.23 6.44 15.23
N GLU A 205 -14.41 7.05 15.24
CA GLU A 205 -14.99 7.67 16.44
C GLU A 205 -15.27 6.61 17.53
N ALA A 206 -15.80 5.44 17.16
CA ALA A 206 -16.01 4.32 18.08
C ALA A 206 -14.69 3.79 18.66
N ALA A 207 -13.59 3.86 17.91
CA ALA A 207 -12.26 3.47 18.34
C ALA A 207 -11.51 4.55 19.15
N GLY A 208 -12.13 5.75 19.38
CA GLY A 208 -11.57 6.82 20.19
C GLY A 208 -10.77 7.87 19.41
N ALA A 209 -10.97 8.01 18.12
CA ALA A 209 -10.39 9.10 17.34
C ALA A 209 -11.01 10.46 17.77
N ASN A 210 -10.18 11.51 17.82
CA ASN A 210 -10.54 12.86 18.22
C ASN A 210 -10.00 13.93 17.25
#